data_607095a1f129317332677efaa71919ff
#
_entry.id   607095a1f129317332677efaa71919ff
#
_cell.length_a   1.000
_cell.length_b   1.000
_cell.length_c   1.000
_cell.angle_alpha   90.00
_cell.angle_beta   90.00
_cell.angle_gamma   90.00
#
_symmetry.space_group_name_H-M   'P 1'
#
loop_
_entity.id
_entity.type
_entity.pdbx_description
1 polymer ?
#
loop_
_entity_poly.entity_id
_entity_poly.type
_entity_poly.pdbx_seq_one_letter_code
_entity_poly.pdbx_strand_id
1 'polypeptide(L)'
;MRQIIAIGGGGFGREIKDLKIEKYIVEQCSKDNPSICFIPTATGDDDGYIKNFYKAFDSLGCNTSHIDFFKRTINLEKHIFKQDIIFVGGGNTKSMLAVWKEWGLDMLLKDAYKSGTIMSGVSAGAICWFKNGITDSWKDYQAVLPCLGFVNGNCCPHYDEEPERIPYVKEILEKNIIDKCYAIEGFCALHMIDDLPKFIVSFGAGNDSHDVSCKDCLLYTSDAADEVRR
;
A
#
# COMPACT_ATOMS: atom_id res chain seq x y z
N MET A 1 -13.51 7.96 -11.07
CA MET A 1 -13.22 7.75 -9.63
C MET A 1 -11.86 7.09 -9.52
N ARG A 2 -10.93 7.69 -8.80
CA ARG A 2 -9.58 7.16 -8.55
C ARG A 2 -9.56 6.56 -7.16
N GLN A 3 -8.95 5.39 -7.00
CA GLN A 3 -8.94 4.68 -5.73
C GLN A 3 -7.52 4.23 -5.36
N ILE A 4 -7.16 4.39 -4.10
CA ILE A 4 -5.95 3.83 -3.50
C ILE A 4 -6.33 3.12 -2.20
N ILE A 5 -5.90 1.86 -2.05
CA ILE A 5 -6.08 1.07 -0.83
C ILE A 5 -4.71 0.79 -0.24
N ALA A 6 -4.31 1.62 0.71
CA ALA A 6 -3.02 1.54 1.38
C ALA A 6 -3.13 0.68 2.64
N ILE A 7 -2.40 -0.45 2.72
CA ILE A 7 -2.51 -1.45 3.78
C ILE A 7 -1.26 -1.38 4.67
N GLY A 8 -1.46 -1.19 5.97
CA GLY A 8 -0.36 -1.05 6.94
C GLY A 8 0.49 -2.32 7.07
N GLY A 9 -0.15 -3.49 7.09
CA GLY A 9 0.49 -4.80 7.20
C GLY A 9 -0.52 -5.93 7.03
N GLY A 10 -0.06 -7.18 6.90
CA GLY A 10 -0.92 -8.36 6.74
C GLY A 10 -1.09 -8.84 5.30
N GLY A 11 -2.16 -9.60 5.06
CA GLY A 11 -2.49 -10.16 3.76
C GLY A 11 -1.67 -11.39 3.36
N PHE A 12 -1.84 -11.84 2.12
CA PHE A 12 -1.28 -13.08 1.58
C PHE A 12 0.27 -13.19 1.66
N GLY A 13 0.97 -12.10 1.89
CA GLY A 13 2.42 -12.09 2.11
C GLY A 13 2.83 -12.67 3.47
N ARG A 14 1.94 -12.65 4.46
CA ARG A 14 2.18 -13.20 5.81
C ARG A 14 1.41 -14.49 6.06
N GLU A 15 0.11 -14.50 5.82
CA GLU A 15 -0.77 -15.64 6.10
C GLU A 15 -1.95 -15.71 5.12
N ILE A 16 -2.20 -16.89 4.55
CA ILE A 16 -3.30 -17.10 3.59
C ILE A 16 -4.48 -17.76 4.31
N LYS A 17 -4.94 -17.25 5.46
CA LYS A 17 -6.00 -17.92 6.20
C LYS A 17 -7.40 -17.43 5.86
N ASP A 18 -7.65 -16.13 5.82
CA ASP A 18 -9.02 -15.64 5.68
C ASP A 18 -9.27 -14.69 4.49
N LEU A 19 -8.21 -14.23 3.80
CA LEU A 19 -8.26 -13.37 2.60
C LEU A 19 -9.16 -12.13 2.72
N LYS A 20 -9.38 -11.60 3.93
CA LYS A 20 -10.29 -10.45 4.14
C LYS A 20 -9.80 -9.20 3.43
N ILE A 21 -8.47 -8.96 3.47
CA ILE A 21 -7.83 -7.84 2.79
C ILE A 21 -8.02 -7.98 1.28
N GLU A 22 -7.73 -9.15 0.73
CA GLU A 22 -7.81 -9.44 -0.70
C GLU A 22 -9.24 -9.34 -1.21
N LYS A 23 -10.20 -9.88 -0.48
CA LYS A 23 -11.64 -9.76 -0.78
C LYS A 23 -12.08 -8.30 -0.82
N TYR A 24 -11.71 -7.53 0.20
CA TYR A 24 -12.04 -6.10 0.24
C TYR A 24 -11.52 -5.36 -1.00
N ILE A 25 -10.28 -5.65 -1.44
CA ILE A 25 -9.71 -5.02 -2.64
C ILE A 25 -10.51 -5.40 -3.89
N VAL A 26 -10.82 -6.68 -4.07
CA VAL A 26 -11.57 -7.19 -5.22
C VAL A 26 -12.97 -6.59 -5.28
N GLU A 27 -13.66 -6.46 -4.14
CA GLU A 27 -14.99 -5.89 -4.02
C GLU A 27 -15.08 -4.39 -4.41
N GLN A 28 -13.94 -3.68 -4.47
CA GLN A 28 -13.93 -2.29 -4.96
C GLN A 28 -13.98 -2.19 -6.49
N CYS A 29 -13.78 -3.29 -7.20
CA CYS A 29 -13.94 -3.37 -8.64
C CYS A 29 -15.35 -3.82 -9.01
N SER A 30 -15.98 -3.13 -9.99
CA SER A 30 -17.34 -3.47 -10.44
C SER A 30 -17.42 -4.69 -11.37
N LYS A 31 -16.28 -5.31 -11.72
CA LYS A 31 -16.23 -6.48 -12.60
C LYS A 31 -16.27 -7.78 -11.78
N ASP A 32 -16.98 -8.77 -12.27
CA ASP A 32 -17.07 -10.10 -11.63
C ASP A 32 -15.71 -10.83 -11.60
N ASN A 33 -14.89 -10.68 -12.66
CA ASN A 33 -13.56 -11.28 -12.76
C ASN A 33 -12.53 -10.20 -13.11
N PRO A 34 -12.12 -9.37 -12.14
CA PRO A 34 -11.20 -8.27 -12.42
C PRO A 34 -9.81 -8.77 -12.79
N SER A 35 -9.16 -8.04 -13.68
CA SER A 35 -7.74 -8.27 -13.99
C SER A 35 -6.88 -7.57 -12.94
N ILE A 36 -6.06 -8.35 -12.24
CA ILE A 36 -5.16 -7.84 -11.20
C ILE A 36 -3.71 -8.17 -11.53
N CYS A 37 -2.85 -7.17 -11.41
CA CYS A 37 -1.41 -7.32 -11.58
C CYS A 37 -0.67 -7.13 -10.27
N PHE A 38 0.16 -8.09 -9.91
CA PHE A 38 1.07 -8.00 -8.77
C PHE A 38 2.43 -7.43 -9.19
N ILE A 39 2.96 -6.52 -8.38
CA ILE A 39 4.29 -5.94 -8.58
C ILE A 39 5.15 -6.24 -7.34
N PRO A 40 5.96 -7.34 -7.36
CA PRO A 40 6.75 -7.81 -6.22
C PRO A 40 8.12 -7.15 -6.08
N THR A 41 8.42 -6.08 -6.83
CA THR A 41 9.75 -5.48 -6.96
C THR A 41 10.43 -5.19 -5.62
N ALA A 42 9.67 -4.82 -4.58
CA ALA A 42 10.21 -4.51 -3.26
C ALA A 42 10.91 -5.69 -2.57
N THR A 43 10.60 -6.93 -2.95
CA THR A 43 11.25 -8.17 -2.48
C THR A 43 12.26 -8.73 -3.48
N GLY A 44 12.55 -8.02 -4.59
CA GLY A 44 13.40 -8.55 -5.65
C GLY A 44 12.73 -9.66 -6.46
N ASP A 45 11.42 -9.55 -6.68
CA ASP A 45 10.58 -10.49 -7.41
C ASP A 45 10.60 -11.91 -6.78
N ASP A 46 10.42 -11.98 -5.45
CA ASP A 46 10.41 -13.24 -4.70
C ASP A 46 9.36 -14.23 -5.22
N ASP A 47 9.83 -15.41 -5.65
CA ASP A 47 8.98 -16.45 -6.23
C ASP A 47 7.93 -17.00 -5.23
N GLY A 48 8.24 -17.02 -3.93
CA GLY A 48 7.32 -17.46 -2.87
C GLY A 48 6.16 -16.48 -2.71
N TYR A 49 6.47 -15.19 -2.70
CA TYR A 49 5.46 -14.14 -2.62
C TYR A 49 4.56 -14.12 -3.86
N ILE A 50 5.15 -14.29 -5.05
CA ILE A 50 4.41 -14.41 -6.32
C ILE A 50 3.45 -15.62 -6.28
N LYS A 51 3.89 -16.78 -5.82
CA LYS A 51 3.03 -17.97 -5.67
C LYS A 51 1.86 -17.74 -4.70
N ASN A 52 2.12 -17.06 -3.59
CA ASN A 52 1.08 -16.73 -2.63
C ASN A 52 0.04 -15.76 -3.21
N PHE A 53 0.48 -14.78 -4.01
CA PHE A 53 -0.41 -13.89 -4.74
C PHE A 53 -1.36 -14.67 -5.65
N TYR A 54 -0.84 -15.53 -6.51
CA TYR A 54 -1.67 -16.35 -7.40
C TYR A 54 -2.66 -17.19 -6.60
N LYS A 55 -2.18 -17.91 -5.56
CA LYS A 55 -3.05 -18.74 -4.72
C LYS A 55 -4.20 -17.94 -4.10
N ALA A 56 -3.94 -16.72 -3.65
CA ALA A 56 -4.95 -15.88 -3.03
C ALA A 56 -5.97 -15.36 -4.05
N PHE A 57 -5.51 -14.68 -5.09
CA PHE A 57 -6.41 -13.98 -6.01
C PHE A 57 -7.06 -14.88 -7.07
N ASP A 58 -6.44 -16.00 -7.46
CA ASP A 58 -7.11 -17.02 -8.29
C ASP A 58 -8.30 -17.64 -7.55
N SER A 59 -8.18 -17.85 -6.23
CA SER A 59 -9.28 -18.37 -5.42
C SER A 59 -10.46 -17.38 -5.29
N LEU A 60 -10.22 -16.10 -5.55
CA LEU A 60 -11.24 -15.04 -5.59
C LEU A 60 -11.78 -14.76 -7.00
N GLY A 61 -11.41 -15.58 -8.00
CA GLY A 61 -11.90 -15.47 -9.36
C GLY A 61 -11.29 -14.35 -10.19
N CYS A 62 -10.12 -13.81 -9.78
CA CYS A 62 -9.45 -12.77 -10.55
C CYS A 62 -8.68 -13.34 -11.75
N ASN A 63 -8.49 -12.50 -12.79
CA ASN A 63 -7.53 -12.73 -13.86
C ASN A 63 -6.17 -12.23 -13.41
N THR A 64 -5.34 -13.10 -12.86
CA THR A 64 -4.09 -12.75 -12.20
C THR A 64 -2.91 -12.63 -13.16
N SER A 65 -2.00 -11.71 -12.87
CA SER A 65 -0.73 -11.54 -13.57
C SER A 65 0.29 -10.87 -12.64
N HIS A 66 1.58 -10.90 -13.00
CA HIS A 66 2.61 -10.16 -12.28
C HIS A 66 3.64 -9.57 -13.25
N ILE A 67 4.51 -8.68 -12.74
CA ILE A 67 5.61 -8.08 -13.47
C ILE A 67 6.92 -8.40 -12.75
N ASP A 68 7.82 -9.09 -13.45
CA ASP A 68 9.21 -9.27 -13.03
C ASP A 68 10.09 -8.14 -13.57
N PHE A 69 10.98 -7.60 -12.72
CA PHE A 69 12.02 -6.65 -13.13
C PHE A 69 13.42 -7.23 -13.10
N PHE A 70 13.63 -8.32 -12.37
CA PHE A 70 14.93 -8.99 -12.25
C PHE A 70 15.07 -10.20 -13.20
N LYS A 71 14.11 -10.37 -14.11
CA LYS A 71 14.09 -11.30 -15.24
C LYS A 71 13.86 -10.53 -16.55
N ARG A 72 13.48 -11.22 -17.63
CA ARG A 72 13.06 -10.55 -18.87
C ARG A 72 11.67 -9.94 -18.69
N THR A 73 11.61 -8.62 -18.71
CA THR A 73 10.36 -7.87 -18.47
C THR A 73 9.50 -7.81 -19.73
N ILE A 74 8.21 -7.88 -19.54
CA ILE A 74 7.18 -7.76 -20.58
C ILE A 74 7.02 -6.30 -21.04
N ASN A 75 6.20 -6.06 -22.07
CA ASN A 75 5.82 -4.70 -22.44
C ASN A 75 4.94 -4.10 -21.33
N LEU A 76 5.50 -3.21 -20.52
CA LEU A 76 4.87 -2.63 -19.34
C LEU A 76 3.61 -1.84 -19.68
N GLU A 77 3.69 -0.94 -20.68
CA GLU A 77 2.55 -0.09 -21.07
C GLU A 77 1.34 -0.94 -21.48
N LYS A 78 1.56 -1.86 -22.42
CA LYS A 78 0.49 -2.76 -22.88
C LYS A 78 -0.09 -3.62 -21.77
N HIS A 79 0.70 -3.96 -20.74
CA HIS A 79 0.27 -4.79 -19.64
C HIS A 79 -0.49 -4.00 -18.57
N ILE A 80 0.05 -2.85 -18.13
CA ILE A 80 -0.52 -2.02 -17.07
C ILE A 80 -1.91 -1.51 -17.44
N PHE A 81 -2.11 -1.01 -18.66
CA PHE A 81 -3.40 -0.46 -19.09
C PHE A 81 -4.50 -1.52 -19.32
N LYS A 82 -4.21 -2.80 -19.18
CA LYS A 82 -5.20 -3.88 -19.18
C LYS A 82 -5.73 -4.24 -17.81
N GLN A 83 -5.09 -3.71 -16.76
CA GLN A 83 -5.42 -4.08 -15.39
C GLN A 83 -6.53 -3.22 -14.82
N ASP A 84 -7.40 -3.84 -14.05
CA ASP A 84 -8.42 -3.18 -13.24
C ASP A 84 -7.85 -2.80 -11.87
N ILE A 85 -6.93 -3.63 -11.37
CA ILE A 85 -6.30 -3.49 -10.07
C ILE A 85 -4.79 -3.69 -10.21
N ILE A 86 -4.01 -2.83 -9.57
CA ILE A 86 -2.57 -3.01 -9.35
C ILE A 86 -2.36 -3.26 -7.86
N PHE A 87 -1.70 -4.37 -7.51
CA PHE A 87 -1.29 -4.68 -6.15
C PHE A 87 0.24 -4.64 -6.02
N VAL A 88 0.74 -3.81 -5.12
CA VAL A 88 2.18 -3.68 -4.84
C VAL A 88 2.52 -4.38 -3.53
N GLY A 89 3.53 -5.24 -3.57
CA GLY A 89 4.02 -5.96 -2.41
C GLY A 89 4.82 -5.09 -1.43
N GLY A 90 4.98 -5.61 -0.21
CA GLY A 90 5.90 -5.07 0.80
C GLY A 90 7.36 -5.39 0.49
N GLY A 91 8.29 -4.76 1.25
CA GLY A 91 9.74 -4.96 1.14
C GLY A 91 10.51 -3.64 1.11
N ASN A 92 11.61 -3.56 0.39
CA ASN A 92 12.46 -2.36 0.33
C ASN A 92 11.90 -1.30 -0.62
N THR A 93 11.30 -0.25 -0.05
CA THR A 93 10.67 0.83 -0.80
C THR A 93 11.67 1.60 -1.67
N LYS A 94 12.85 1.89 -1.14
CA LYS A 94 13.86 2.68 -1.86
C LYS A 94 14.34 1.97 -3.12
N SER A 95 14.66 0.69 -3.00
CA SER A 95 15.10 -0.13 -4.14
C SER A 95 13.99 -0.27 -5.18
N MET A 96 12.76 -0.52 -4.74
CA MET A 96 11.59 -0.61 -5.60
C MET A 96 11.38 0.65 -6.44
N LEU A 97 11.36 1.83 -5.81
CA LEU A 97 11.16 3.10 -6.51
C LEU A 97 12.31 3.42 -7.48
N ALA A 98 13.55 3.06 -7.14
CA ALA A 98 14.69 3.24 -8.04
C ALA A 98 14.55 2.39 -9.32
N VAL A 99 14.16 1.12 -9.17
CA VAL A 99 13.89 0.23 -10.31
C VAL A 99 12.75 0.78 -11.16
N TRP A 100 11.64 1.16 -10.55
CA TRP A 100 10.48 1.68 -11.28
C TRP A 100 10.78 2.94 -12.07
N LYS A 101 11.56 3.85 -11.48
CA LYS A 101 11.98 5.08 -12.17
C LYS A 101 12.84 4.79 -13.40
N GLU A 102 13.77 3.84 -13.29
CA GLU A 102 14.65 3.44 -14.41
C GLU A 102 13.84 2.80 -15.55
N TRP A 103 12.81 2.03 -15.22
CA TRP A 103 11.93 1.39 -16.20
C TRP A 103 10.77 2.28 -16.68
N GLY A 104 10.59 3.49 -16.15
CA GLY A 104 9.48 4.39 -16.47
C GLY A 104 8.10 3.89 -15.96
N LEU A 105 8.09 2.90 -15.07
CA LEU A 105 6.86 2.35 -14.52
C LEU A 105 6.08 3.37 -13.67
N ASP A 106 6.77 4.25 -12.98
CA ASP A 106 6.20 5.33 -12.17
C ASP A 106 5.23 6.21 -12.98
N MET A 107 5.60 6.54 -14.22
CA MET A 107 4.75 7.32 -15.12
C MET A 107 3.54 6.51 -15.61
N LEU A 108 3.76 5.23 -15.99
CA LEU A 108 2.67 4.35 -16.42
C LEU A 108 1.63 4.12 -15.32
N LEU A 109 2.09 3.90 -14.08
CA LEU A 109 1.19 3.76 -12.92
C LEU A 109 0.39 5.03 -12.65
N LYS A 110 1.02 6.21 -12.80
CA LYS A 110 0.33 7.49 -12.65
C LYS A 110 -0.78 7.68 -13.69
N ASP A 111 -0.54 7.29 -14.92
CA ASP A 111 -1.54 7.40 -15.98
C ASP A 111 -2.63 6.34 -15.84
N ALA A 112 -2.32 5.12 -15.42
CA ALA A 112 -3.30 4.09 -15.08
C ALA A 112 -4.20 4.54 -13.91
N TYR A 113 -3.61 5.12 -12.85
CA TYR A 113 -4.36 5.69 -11.71
C TYR A 113 -5.36 6.76 -12.17
N LYS A 114 -4.90 7.70 -13.00
CA LYS A 114 -5.79 8.74 -13.56
C LYS A 114 -6.90 8.17 -14.42
N SER A 115 -6.66 7.04 -15.09
CA SER A 115 -7.63 6.34 -15.92
C SER A 115 -8.63 5.49 -15.12
N GLY A 116 -8.44 5.37 -13.78
CA GLY A 116 -9.37 4.69 -12.88
C GLY A 116 -8.97 3.28 -12.49
N THR A 117 -7.75 2.83 -12.82
CA THR A 117 -7.20 1.59 -12.28
C THR A 117 -7.04 1.74 -10.76
N ILE A 118 -7.52 0.75 -10.00
CA ILE A 118 -7.42 0.73 -8.54
C ILE A 118 -5.98 0.44 -8.15
N MET A 119 -5.37 1.33 -7.39
CA MET A 119 -4.05 1.11 -6.81
C MET A 119 -4.20 0.52 -5.42
N SER A 120 -3.47 -0.53 -5.12
CA SER A 120 -3.44 -1.13 -3.80
C SER A 120 -2.05 -1.61 -3.44
N GLY A 121 -1.82 -1.89 -2.17
CA GLY A 121 -0.55 -2.46 -1.75
C GLY A 121 -0.34 -2.40 -0.25
N VAL A 122 0.62 -3.19 0.21
CA VAL A 122 0.95 -3.39 1.63
C VAL A 122 2.35 -2.88 1.93
N SER A 123 2.54 -2.23 3.10
CA SER A 123 3.86 -1.78 3.55
C SER A 123 4.54 -0.84 2.54
N ALA A 124 5.64 -1.23 1.90
CA ALA A 124 6.26 -0.49 0.79
C ALA A 124 5.25 -0.15 -0.31
N GLY A 125 4.35 -1.08 -0.63
CA GLY A 125 3.27 -0.90 -1.60
C GLY A 125 2.13 0.01 -1.12
N ALA A 126 2.00 0.23 0.19
CA ALA A 126 1.08 1.21 0.74
C ALA A 126 1.64 2.63 0.61
N ILE A 127 2.88 2.81 1.07
CA ILE A 127 3.48 4.15 1.18
C ILE A 127 3.91 4.73 -0.17
N CYS A 128 4.18 3.90 -1.17
CA CYS A 128 4.67 4.36 -2.47
C CYS A 128 3.73 5.34 -3.19
N TRP A 129 2.45 5.34 -2.89
CA TRP A 129 1.45 6.21 -3.52
C TRP A 129 1.43 7.64 -2.98
N PHE A 130 1.93 7.86 -1.77
CA PHE A 130 1.94 9.16 -1.11
C PHE A 130 3.08 10.05 -1.60
N LYS A 131 3.05 11.33 -1.19
CA LYS A 131 4.16 12.26 -1.44
C LYS A 131 5.44 11.76 -0.79
N ASN A 132 5.34 11.30 0.47
CA ASN A 132 6.44 10.68 1.18
C ASN A 132 5.97 9.44 1.94
N GLY A 133 6.85 8.46 2.08
CA GLY A 133 6.70 7.29 2.92
C GLY A 133 7.68 7.31 4.10
N ILE A 134 7.23 6.87 5.27
CA ILE A 134 8.11 6.57 6.39
C ILE A 134 8.57 5.13 6.20
N THR A 135 9.86 4.91 6.06
CA THR A 135 10.42 3.63 5.66
C THR A 135 11.69 3.26 6.43
N ASP A 136 11.87 1.97 6.63
CA ASP A 136 13.04 1.28 7.17
C ASP A 136 13.91 0.65 6.07
N SER A 137 13.86 1.18 4.85
CA SER A 137 14.66 0.68 3.71
C SER A 137 16.17 0.64 3.98
N TRP A 138 16.65 1.31 5.02
CA TRP A 138 17.99 1.23 5.56
C TRP A 138 18.03 0.39 6.84
N LYS A 139 19.08 -0.38 7.02
CA LYS A 139 19.18 -1.35 8.12
C LYS A 139 19.07 -0.73 9.53
N ASP A 140 19.62 0.47 9.69
CA ASP A 140 19.90 1.01 11.04
C ASP A 140 19.04 2.23 11.40
N TYR A 141 18.13 2.68 10.52
CA TYR A 141 17.31 3.86 10.80
C TYR A 141 16.07 3.96 9.93
N GLN A 142 15.08 4.68 10.44
CA GLN A 142 13.89 5.12 9.71
C GLN A 142 14.18 6.38 8.91
N ALA A 143 13.49 6.57 7.79
CA ALA A 143 13.64 7.76 6.97
C ALA A 143 12.33 8.21 6.34
N VAL A 144 12.23 9.52 6.07
CA VAL A 144 11.21 10.08 5.19
C VAL A 144 11.72 9.97 3.75
N LEU A 145 11.07 9.15 2.94
CA LEU A 145 11.44 8.90 1.56
C LEU A 145 10.42 9.53 0.61
N PRO A 146 10.84 10.41 -0.32
CA PRO A 146 9.97 10.85 -1.41
C PRO A 146 9.51 9.66 -2.26
N CYS A 147 8.18 9.58 -2.49
CA CYS A 147 7.53 8.52 -3.23
C CYS A 147 6.84 9.05 -4.49
N LEU A 148 5.83 8.36 -5.02
CA LEU A 148 5.21 8.70 -6.32
C LEU A 148 4.33 9.96 -6.28
N GLY A 149 3.82 10.36 -5.11
CA GLY A 149 3.06 11.58 -4.93
C GLY A 149 1.69 11.58 -5.63
N PHE A 150 1.02 10.44 -5.71
CA PHE A 150 -0.37 10.37 -6.20
C PHE A 150 -1.31 11.01 -5.19
N VAL A 151 -1.01 10.85 -3.90
CA VAL A 151 -1.72 11.48 -2.79
C VAL A 151 -0.77 12.42 -2.06
N ASN A 152 -1.28 13.61 -1.73
CA ASN A 152 -0.53 14.57 -0.93
C ASN A 152 -0.57 14.17 0.55
N GLY A 153 0.59 14.06 1.16
CA GLY A 153 0.77 13.69 2.57
C GLY A 153 1.85 12.64 2.74
N ASN A 154 2.04 12.25 3.99
CA ASN A 154 3.04 11.28 4.41
C ASN A 154 2.33 10.04 4.95
N CYS A 155 2.88 8.85 4.74
CA CYS A 155 2.29 7.60 5.18
C CYS A 155 3.32 6.76 5.93
N CYS A 156 2.91 6.18 7.06
CA CYS A 156 3.69 5.26 7.89
C CYS A 156 2.92 3.93 8.04
N PRO A 157 3.43 2.80 7.52
CA PRO A 157 2.84 1.48 7.70
C PRO A 157 3.33 0.86 9.01
N HIS A 158 2.80 -0.30 9.41
CA HIS A 158 3.23 -1.08 10.58
C HIS A 158 3.29 -0.27 11.88
N TYR A 159 2.38 0.69 12.03
CA TYR A 159 2.50 1.71 13.07
C TYR A 159 2.45 1.14 14.50
N ASP A 160 1.71 0.06 14.70
CA ASP A 160 1.58 -0.71 15.95
C ASP A 160 2.55 -1.89 16.05
N GLU A 161 3.01 -2.40 14.89
CA GLU A 161 3.81 -3.62 14.82
C GLU A 161 5.31 -3.36 15.03
N GLU A 162 5.79 -2.16 14.70
CA GLU A 162 7.19 -1.77 14.80
C GLU A 162 7.36 -0.64 15.83
N PRO A 163 7.88 -0.94 17.03
CA PRO A 163 7.93 0.02 18.16
C PRO A 163 8.63 1.34 17.85
N GLU A 164 9.55 1.35 16.90
CA GLU A 164 10.32 2.53 16.48
C GLU A 164 9.49 3.52 15.66
N ARG A 165 8.37 3.10 15.06
CA ARG A 165 7.53 3.94 14.19
C ARG A 165 6.92 5.10 14.96
N ILE A 166 6.32 4.80 16.11
CA ILE A 166 5.62 5.81 16.93
C ILE A 166 6.54 6.96 17.36
N PRO A 167 7.70 6.71 18.02
CA PRO A 167 8.59 7.78 18.43
C PRO A 167 9.17 8.55 17.23
N TYR A 168 9.50 7.86 16.14
CA TYR A 168 10.04 8.52 14.95
C TYR A 168 9.02 9.47 14.30
N VAL A 169 7.77 9.04 14.10
CA VAL A 169 6.71 9.89 13.53
C VAL A 169 6.47 11.12 14.41
N LYS A 170 6.44 10.97 15.74
CA LYS A 170 6.30 12.09 16.66
C LYS A 170 7.47 13.07 16.53
N GLU A 171 8.69 12.56 16.51
CA GLU A 171 9.91 13.39 16.38
C GLU A 171 9.90 14.24 15.10
N ILE A 172 9.57 13.63 13.94
CA ILE A 172 9.58 14.34 12.65
C ILE A 172 8.43 15.34 12.51
N LEU A 173 7.30 15.13 13.20
CA LEU A 173 6.22 16.10 13.32
C LEU A 173 6.60 17.27 14.22
N GLU A 174 7.14 17.01 15.41
CA GLU A 174 7.63 18.04 16.35
C GLU A 174 8.73 18.91 15.74
N LYS A 175 9.60 18.32 14.92
CA LYS A 175 10.65 19.02 14.18
C LYS A 175 10.15 19.72 12.91
N ASN A 176 8.85 19.64 12.60
CA ASN A 176 8.26 20.17 11.36
C ASN A 176 8.93 19.67 10.08
N ILE A 177 9.49 18.45 10.10
CA ILE A 177 10.02 17.78 8.90
C ILE A 177 8.87 17.36 8.00
N ILE A 178 7.75 16.96 8.60
CA ILE A 178 6.48 16.71 7.94
C ILE A 178 5.35 17.47 8.67
N ASP A 179 4.28 17.80 7.96
CA ASP A 179 3.11 18.52 8.49
C ASP A 179 2.03 17.59 9.05
N LYS A 180 1.91 16.40 8.48
CA LYS A 180 0.92 15.38 8.84
C LYS A 180 1.41 14.01 8.42
N CYS A 181 0.89 12.95 9.06
CA CYS A 181 1.18 11.56 8.72
C CYS A 181 -0.07 10.70 8.84
N TYR A 182 -0.37 9.92 7.81
CA TYR A 182 -1.31 8.80 7.87
C TYR A 182 -0.56 7.58 8.43
N ALA A 183 -0.79 7.29 9.69
CA ALA A 183 -0.20 6.13 10.36
C ALA A 183 -1.19 4.95 10.26
N ILE A 184 -0.78 3.87 9.60
CA ILE A 184 -1.63 2.72 9.31
C ILE A 184 -1.09 1.51 10.07
N GLU A 185 -1.92 0.94 10.93
CA GLU A 185 -1.60 -0.25 11.72
C GLU A 185 -1.62 -1.53 10.88
N GLY A 186 -1.07 -2.60 11.45
CA GLY A 186 -1.16 -3.94 10.88
C GLY A 186 -2.62 -4.38 10.74
N PHE A 187 -2.96 -5.11 9.69
CA PHE A 187 -4.32 -5.55 9.37
C PHE A 187 -5.35 -4.41 9.25
N CYS A 188 -4.88 -3.20 8.96
CA CYS A 188 -5.70 -2.04 8.65
C CYS A 188 -5.39 -1.50 7.26
N ALA A 189 -6.38 -0.86 6.64
CA ALA A 189 -6.20 -0.14 5.38
C ALA A 189 -6.82 1.26 5.42
N LEU A 190 -6.13 2.20 4.81
CA LEU A 190 -6.66 3.51 4.45
C LEU A 190 -7.10 3.49 2.99
N HIS A 191 -8.40 3.64 2.75
CA HIS A 191 -8.97 3.69 1.42
C HIS A 191 -9.20 5.15 1.02
N MET A 192 -8.44 5.60 0.03
CA MET A 192 -8.52 6.93 -0.55
C MET A 192 -9.40 6.91 -1.79
N ILE A 193 -10.29 7.90 -1.92
CA ILE A 193 -11.10 8.13 -3.12
C ILE A 193 -10.87 9.55 -3.58
N ASP A 194 -10.51 9.70 -4.86
CA ASP A 194 -10.19 10.99 -5.49
C ASP A 194 -9.22 11.83 -4.63
N ASP A 195 -8.15 11.17 -4.16
CA ASP A 195 -7.03 11.71 -3.37
C ASP A 195 -7.39 12.10 -1.92
N LEU A 196 -8.61 11.79 -1.46
CA LEU A 196 -9.06 12.07 -0.09
C LEU A 196 -9.30 10.76 0.70
N PRO A 197 -8.98 10.73 2.00
CA PRO A 197 -9.30 9.60 2.86
C PRO A 197 -10.82 9.44 2.94
N LYS A 198 -11.33 8.25 2.65
CA LYS A 198 -12.77 7.98 2.64
C LYS A 198 -13.17 6.93 3.65
N PHE A 199 -12.41 5.85 3.74
CA PHE A 199 -12.67 4.75 4.66
C PHE A 199 -11.39 4.33 5.36
N ILE A 200 -11.54 3.93 6.59
CA ILE A 200 -10.54 3.22 7.38
C ILE A 200 -11.14 1.84 7.61
N VAL A 201 -10.41 0.79 7.25
CA VAL A 201 -10.92 -0.58 7.29
C VAL A 201 -10.00 -1.43 8.15
N SER A 202 -10.56 -2.10 9.18
CA SER A 202 -9.84 -3.07 10.01
C SER A 202 -10.21 -4.50 9.59
N PHE A 203 -9.20 -5.36 9.48
CA PHE A 203 -9.33 -6.78 9.14
C PHE A 203 -8.99 -7.68 10.32
N GLY A 204 -8.95 -7.14 11.55
CA GLY A 204 -8.54 -7.83 12.77
C GLY A 204 -9.30 -9.13 13.03
N ALA A 205 -8.69 -10.04 13.79
CA ALA A 205 -9.26 -11.33 14.15
C ALA A 205 -10.51 -11.16 15.02
N GLY A 206 -11.68 -11.58 14.53
CA GLY A 206 -12.84 -11.86 15.39
C GLY A 206 -14.20 -11.30 15.02
N ASN A 207 -14.34 -10.47 13.99
CA ASN A 207 -15.65 -10.00 13.56
C ASN A 207 -15.88 -10.21 12.07
N ASP A 208 -16.93 -10.95 11.73
CA ASP A 208 -17.47 -11.08 10.36
C ASP A 208 -18.21 -9.81 9.87
N SER A 209 -18.20 -8.76 10.67
CA SER A 209 -18.77 -7.46 10.32
C SER A 209 -17.63 -6.50 9.96
N HIS A 210 -17.79 -5.81 8.85
CA HIS A 210 -16.98 -4.66 8.43
C HIS A 210 -17.21 -3.51 9.42
N ASP A 211 -16.71 -3.65 10.65
CA ASP A 211 -16.80 -2.60 11.64
C ASP A 211 -15.80 -1.51 11.30
N VAL A 212 -16.31 -0.45 10.67
CA VAL A 212 -15.63 0.81 10.37
C VAL A 212 -15.47 1.61 11.67
N SER A 213 -14.91 1.02 12.69
CA SER A 213 -14.51 1.73 13.91
C SER A 213 -13.03 1.52 14.16
N CYS A 214 -12.21 2.13 13.31
CA CYS A 214 -10.78 2.12 13.54
C CYS A 214 -10.39 3.24 14.50
N LYS A 215 -9.98 2.87 15.71
CA LYS A 215 -9.20 3.73 16.60
C LYS A 215 -7.75 3.92 16.09
N ASP A 216 -7.40 3.29 14.98
CA ASP A 216 -6.07 2.74 14.70
C ASP A 216 -5.46 3.23 13.39
N CYS A 217 -6.13 4.12 12.64
CA CYS A 217 -5.55 4.88 11.55
C CYS A 217 -5.60 6.36 11.90
N LEU A 218 -4.51 6.85 12.47
CA LEU A 218 -4.45 8.20 13.02
C LEU A 218 -3.86 9.18 12.01
N LEU A 219 -4.57 10.28 11.78
CA LEU A 219 -3.99 11.45 11.15
C LEU A 219 -3.26 12.25 12.23
N TYR A 220 -1.95 12.17 12.26
CA TYR A 220 -1.12 13.03 13.10
C TYR A 220 -0.83 14.34 12.37
N THR A 221 -1.03 15.47 13.06
CA THR A 221 -0.64 16.80 12.59
C THR A 221 0.30 17.45 13.59
N SER A 222 1.10 18.40 13.16
CA SER A 222 2.01 19.15 14.03
C SER A 222 1.27 19.92 15.16
N ASP A 223 0.00 20.25 14.96
CA ASP A 223 -0.84 20.94 15.95
C ASP A 223 -1.53 19.99 16.94
N ALA A 224 -1.42 18.66 16.73
CA ALA A 224 -2.11 17.66 17.54
C ALA A 224 -1.28 17.13 18.72
N ALA A 225 -0.22 17.81 19.13
CA ALA A 225 0.50 17.48 20.37
C ALA A 225 -0.41 17.53 21.64
N ASP A 226 -1.61 18.11 21.55
CA ASP A 226 -2.57 18.26 22.65
C ASP A 226 -3.86 17.44 22.55
N GLU A 227 -4.16 16.69 21.50
CA GLU A 227 -5.46 15.99 21.33
C GLU A 227 -5.43 14.45 21.45
N VAL A 228 -4.38 13.85 21.96
CA VAL A 228 -4.39 12.42 22.37
C VAL A 228 -4.89 12.28 23.80
N ARG A 229 -6.02 12.91 24.12
CA ARG A 229 -6.83 12.64 25.32
C ARG A 229 -8.29 12.91 25.02
N ARG A 230 -8.95 11.95 24.37
CA ARG A 230 -10.41 11.72 24.60
C ARG A 230 -10.82 10.39 24.01
#